data_1f73ba508bb44b04fb530267f3012d05
#
_entry.id   1f73ba508bb44b04fb530267f3012d05
#
_cell.length_a   1.000
_cell.length_b   1.000
_cell.length_c   1.000
_cell.angle_alpha   90.00
_cell.angle_beta   90.00
_cell.angle_gamma   90.00
#
_symmetry.space_group_name_H-M   'P 1'
#
loop_
_entity.id
_entity.type
_entity.pdbx_description
1 polymer ?
#
loop_
_entity_poly.entity_id
_entity_poly.type
_entity_poly.pdbx_seq_one_letter_code
_entity_poly.pdbx_strand_id
1 'polypeptide(L)'
;MKTNLIPFIFLAIAIFACGSDVDDPKEEVIDKLDLRVTIPAGANSWVVNSTQQDETVVSDGGIHNWTSLTDVLRTYFKTSSSGELHVGFRIKSPEGTSKIKVTVGNDSKEVEISNKEYKIVEIGKFNISSSGYHYIEVQGLEKTGTYIGDINDILIGGPAVGSVTFVPTENSYFGRRGPSVHMSYKEPEGKDIQWYYNEVTVPEGEDAIGSFFMANGHAQGYFGMQVNSESERRILFSIWSAFNTDDPNQIPEDYKVLNLVNGSDVTVQDFGNEGSGKQSFKIFNWKAGTTYKFLLKGEPSVNNSTDYTAYFYAPEVGQWQLIASLRRPQTSTHLERLHSFLENFVPSTGNVSRKVKFGNQWVYTIDGV
;
A
#
# COMPACT_ATOMS: atom_id res chain seq x y z
N MET A 1 75.65 42.77 68.19
CA MET A 1 75.95 42.13 66.88
C MET A 1 75.15 42.83 65.84
N LYS A 2 75.80 43.46 64.85
CA LYS A 2 75.21 44.38 63.83
C LYS A 2 74.72 43.57 62.64
N THR A 3 73.48 43.69 62.25
CA THR A 3 72.93 43.18 61.04
C THR A 3 72.66 44.34 60.04
N ASN A 4 73.35 44.29 58.93
CA ASN A 4 73.24 45.24 57.84
C ASN A 4 72.04 44.91 56.97
N LEU A 5 71.13 45.92 56.75
CA LEU A 5 70.09 45.87 55.78
C LEU A 5 70.59 46.47 54.44
N ILE A 6 70.44 45.76 53.33
CA ILE A 6 70.67 46.22 52.01
C ILE A 6 69.28 46.51 51.33
N PRO A 7 69.02 47.69 50.78
CA PRO A 7 67.77 47.95 50.11
C PRO A 7 67.79 47.41 48.67
N PHE A 8 66.84 46.65 48.30
CA PHE A 8 66.57 46.25 46.91
C PHE A 8 65.75 47.33 46.20
N ILE A 9 66.34 47.88 45.15
CA ILE A 9 65.64 48.76 44.20
C ILE A 9 64.91 47.92 43.18
N PHE A 10 63.57 48.02 43.14
CA PHE A 10 62.76 47.43 42.10
C PHE A 10 62.72 48.35 40.88
N LEU A 11 63.28 47.90 39.77
CA LEU A 11 63.16 48.55 38.45
C LEU A 11 61.91 47.96 37.76
N ALA A 12 60.84 48.76 37.63
CA ALA A 12 59.63 48.34 36.88
C ALA A 12 59.89 48.53 35.38
N ILE A 13 60.02 47.42 34.68
CA ILE A 13 60.02 47.38 33.19
C ILE A 13 58.59 47.27 32.74
N ALA A 14 58.00 48.32 32.13
CA ALA A 14 56.73 48.29 31.46
C ALA A 14 56.92 47.60 30.10
N ILE A 15 56.42 46.38 29.96
CA ILE A 15 56.34 45.69 28.66
C ILE A 15 55.03 46.09 28.02
N PHE A 16 55.08 46.89 26.94
CA PHE A 16 53.96 47.12 26.02
C PHE A 16 53.79 45.83 25.21
N ALA A 17 52.81 44.99 25.56
CA ALA A 17 52.36 43.90 24.71
C ALA A 17 51.44 44.48 23.65
N CYS A 18 51.90 44.55 22.39
CA CYS A 18 51.00 44.61 21.22
C CYS A 18 50.22 43.32 21.18
N GLY A 19 48.94 43.35 21.55
CA GLY A 19 48.01 42.29 21.28
C GLY A 19 47.72 42.25 19.79
N SER A 20 48.30 41.30 19.07
CA SER A 20 47.76 40.87 17.81
C SER A 20 46.54 39.99 18.13
N ASP A 21 45.33 40.51 17.87
CA ASP A 21 44.15 39.69 17.80
C ASP A 21 44.38 38.61 16.74
N VAL A 22 44.80 37.41 17.15
CA VAL A 22 44.70 36.20 16.33
C VAL A 22 43.23 35.86 16.41
N ASP A 23 42.46 36.19 15.36
CA ASP A 23 41.15 35.61 15.15
C ASP A 23 41.33 34.09 15.12
N ASP A 24 40.95 33.39 16.20
CA ASP A 24 40.78 31.96 16.21
C ASP A 24 39.78 31.65 15.07
N PRO A 25 40.11 30.75 14.13
CA PRO A 25 39.17 30.32 13.13
C PRO A 25 37.98 29.74 13.88
N LYS A 26 36.83 30.42 13.80
CA LYS A 26 35.55 29.85 14.26
C LYS A 26 35.43 28.54 13.60
N GLU A 27 35.51 27.46 14.37
CA GLU A 27 35.14 26.10 13.95
C GLU A 27 33.73 26.24 13.34
N GLU A 28 33.63 26.08 12.02
CA GLU A 28 32.34 25.98 11.35
C GLU A 28 31.62 24.78 11.99
N VAL A 29 30.66 25.04 12.85
CA VAL A 29 29.79 24.02 13.41
C VAL A 29 29.02 23.48 12.20
N ILE A 30 29.52 22.40 11.62
CA ILE A 30 28.79 21.65 10.59
C ILE A 30 27.53 21.15 11.29
N ASP A 31 26.42 21.81 11.03
CA ASP A 31 25.09 21.48 11.56
C ASP A 31 24.65 20.15 10.95
N LYS A 32 25.14 19.06 11.54
CA LYS A 32 24.89 17.69 11.08
C LYS A 32 23.40 17.39 11.17
N LEU A 33 22.83 16.84 10.10
CA LEU A 33 21.43 16.45 10.10
C LEU A 33 21.16 15.32 11.11
N ASP A 34 20.04 15.45 11.83
CA ASP A 34 19.48 14.35 12.61
C ASP A 34 18.75 13.40 11.63
N LEU A 35 19.21 12.16 11.49
CA LEU A 35 18.69 11.15 10.57
C LEU A 35 18.36 9.83 11.31
N ARG A 36 17.66 9.95 12.43
CA ARG A 36 17.46 8.85 13.39
C ARG A 36 16.40 7.81 13.00
N VAL A 37 15.52 8.09 12.05
CA VAL A 37 14.46 7.17 11.59
C VAL A 37 14.77 6.69 10.20
N THR A 38 14.78 5.38 10.01
CA THR A 38 15.00 4.73 8.70
C THR A 38 13.69 4.18 8.18
N ILE A 39 13.27 4.61 6.98
CA ILE A 39 12.06 4.18 6.28
C ILE A 39 12.50 3.32 5.10
N PRO A 40 12.14 2.02 5.06
CA PRO A 40 12.44 1.16 3.92
C PRO A 40 11.78 1.69 2.63
N ALA A 41 12.58 2.02 1.62
CA ALA A 41 12.05 2.58 0.37
C ALA A 41 11.14 1.56 -0.35
N GLY A 42 11.50 0.29 -0.37
CA GLY A 42 10.72 -0.75 -1.03
C GLY A 42 9.30 -0.92 -0.50
N ALA A 43 9.12 -0.79 0.81
CA ALA A 43 7.82 -0.95 1.45
C ALA A 43 6.92 0.31 1.37
N ASN A 44 7.49 1.49 1.06
CA ASN A 44 6.79 2.76 1.20
C ASN A 44 6.82 3.65 -0.05
N SER A 45 7.39 3.17 -1.17
CA SER A 45 7.56 3.99 -2.38
C SER A 45 6.75 3.47 -3.57
N TRP A 46 6.39 4.40 -4.47
CA TRP A 46 5.73 4.12 -5.75
C TRP A 46 6.21 5.07 -6.84
N VAL A 47 6.18 4.61 -8.10
CA VAL A 47 6.26 5.47 -9.28
C VAL A 47 4.86 6.06 -9.50
N VAL A 48 4.67 7.35 -9.20
CA VAL A 48 3.32 7.93 -9.09
C VAL A 48 2.76 8.49 -10.39
N ASN A 49 3.59 8.63 -11.41
CA ASN A 49 3.19 9.11 -12.74
C ASN A 49 3.17 8.01 -13.81
N SER A 50 3.31 6.74 -13.39
CA SER A 50 3.11 5.58 -14.25
C SER A 50 1.71 5.01 -14.04
N THR A 51 1.03 4.67 -15.15
CA THR A 51 -0.23 3.92 -15.13
C THR A 51 0.00 2.41 -15.17
N GLN A 52 1.22 1.99 -15.46
CA GLN A 52 1.62 0.58 -15.49
C GLN A 52 2.08 0.12 -14.11
N GLN A 53 1.86 -1.16 -13.83
CA GLN A 53 2.41 -1.83 -12.66
C GLN A 53 3.92 -2.00 -12.86
N ASP A 54 4.70 -0.96 -12.52
CA ASP A 54 6.15 -1.04 -12.63
C ASP A 54 6.76 -1.55 -11.32
N GLU A 55 6.72 -2.88 -11.16
CA GLU A 55 7.40 -3.57 -10.06
C GLU A 55 8.92 -3.66 -10.29
N THR A 56 9.40 -3.23 -11.44
CA THR A 56 10.83 -3.31 -11.78
C THR A 56 11.63 -2.21 -11.09
N VAL A 57 11.01 -1.03 -10.87
CA VAL A 57 11.67 0.12 -10.23
C VAL A 57 11.58 0.06 -8.72
N VAL A 58 10.44 -0.37 -8.17
CA VAL A 58 10.25 -0.50 -6.72
C VAL A 58 9.99 -1.95 -6.36
N SER A 59 10.89 -2.55 -5.59
CA SER A 59 10.80 -3.91 -5.07
C SER A 59 11.04 -3.93 -3.57
N ASP A 60 10.95 -5.10 -2.93
CA ASP A 60 11.22 -5.24 -1.48
C ASP A 60 12.62 -4.75 -1.07
N GLY A 61 13.60 -4.78 -1.98
CA GLY A 61 14.94 -4.28 -1.75
C GLY A 61 15.10 -2.76 -1.81
N GLY A 62 14.07 -2.02 -2.23
CA GLY A 62 14.12 -0.56 -2.39
C GLY A 62 13.77 -0.10 -3.80
N ILE A 63 14.28 1.05 -4.17
CA ILE A 63 14.20 1.62 -5.52
C ILE A 63 15.44 1.18 -6.30
N HIS A 64 15.22 0.48 -7.39
CA HIS A 64 16.29 -0.08 -8.26
C HIS A 64 15.90 0.07 -9.73
N ASN A 65 16.81 -0.24 -10.64
CA ASN A 65 16.55 -0.19 -12.09
C ASN A 65 15.93 1.14 -12.56
N TRP A 66 16.16 2.19 -11.81
CA TRP A 66 15.60 3.51 -12.11
C TRP A 66 16.40 4.16 -13.24
N THR A 67 15.85 4.11 -14.45
CA THR A 67 16.51 4.58 -15.68
C THR A 67 15.86 5.80 -16.28
N SER A 68 14.59 6.07 -16.00
CA SER A 68 13.79 7.13 -16.63
C SER A 68 13.86 8.45 -15.84
N LEU A 69 14.30 9.52 -16.48
CA LEU A 69 14.29 10.87 -15.90
C LEU A 69 12.86 11.43 -15.74
N THR A 70 11.87 10.81 -16.38
CA THR A 70 10.47 11.23 -16.26
C THR A 70 9.77 10.60 -15.07
N ASP A 71 10.32 9.52 -14.49
CA ASP A 71 9.71 8.86 -13.34
C ASP A 71 9.72 9.78 -12.12
N VAL A 72 8.57 9.86 -11.46
CA VAL A 72 8.38 10.55 -10.20
C VAL A 72 8.12 9.52 -9.12
N LEU A 73 9.05 9.42 -8.18
CA LEU A 73 9.01 8.46 -7.08
C LEU A 73 8.54 9.17 -5.81
N ARG A 74 7.59 8.57 -5.09
CA ARG A 74 7.15 9.08 -3.78
C ARG A 74 7.29 8.01 -2.72
N THR A 75 7.91 8.38 -1.60
CA THR A 75 7.99 7.57 -0.38
C THR A 75 7.06 8.16 0.68
N TYR A 76 6.08 7.39 1.14
CA TYR A 76 5.05 7.85 2.07
C TYR A 76 5.36 7.44 3.51
N PHE A 77 5.00 8.33 4.44
CA PHE A 77 5.10 8.10 5.89
C PHE A 77 4.12 9.01 6.63
N LYS A 78 3.91 8.75 7.93
CA LYS A 78 3.04 9.56 8.78
C LYS A 78 3.82 10.05 9.98
N THR A 79 3.71 11.35 10.31
CA THR A 79 4.31 11.95 11.51
C THR A 79 3.24 12.37 12.51
N SER A 80 3.59 12.37 13.79
CA SER A 80 2.73 12.91 14.85
C SER A 80 2.96 14.40 15.11
N SER A 81 3.99 15.00 14.51
CA SER A 81 4.41 16.38 14.72
C SER A 81 4.62 17.12 13.41
N SER A 82 4.73 18.44 13.47
CA SER A 82 5.11 19.34 12.38
C SER A 82 6.41 20.08 12.72
N GLY A 83 6.98 20.79 11.75
CA GLY A 83 8.20 21.58 11.93
C GLY A 83 9.29 21.22 10.92
N GLU A 84 10.55 21.45 11.29
CA GLU A 84 11.70 21.14 10.45
C GLU A 84 11.90 19.62 10.35
N LEU A 85 11.96 19.12 9.12
CA LEU A 85 12.23 17.73 8.75
C LEU A 85 13.61 17.64 8.12
N HIS A 86 14.49 16.84 8.71
CA HIS A 86 15.78 16.48 8.14
C HIS A 86 15.61 15.26 7.24
N VAL A 87 16.22 15.27 6.05
CA VAL A 87 16.12 14.20 5.06
C VAL A 87 17.49 13.77 4.59
N GLY A 88 17.70 12.47 4.53
CA GLY A 88 18.86 11.82 3.92
C GLY A 88 18.44 10.52 3.24
N PHE A 89 19.28 10.03 2.33
CA PHE A 89 19.03 8.78 1.61
C PHE A 89 20.21 7.83 1.74
N ARG A 90 19.93 6.54 1.96
CA ARG A 90 20.92 5.48 1.71
C ARG A 90 20.87 5.14 0.22
N ILE A 91 21.75 5.78 -0.55
CA ILE A 91 21.73 5.79 -2.02
C ILE A 91 23.09 5.48 -2.60
N LYS A 92 23.11 4.94 -3.82
CA LYS A 92 24.28 4.86 -4.70
C LYS A 92 23.90 5.20 -6.15
N SER A 93 24.85 5.65 -6.94
CA SER A 93 24.80 5.65 -8.40
C SER A 93 25.73 4.55 -8.91
N PRO A 94 25.21 3.39 -9.36
CA PRO A 94 26.05 2.25 -9.70
C PRO A 94 26.95 2.53 -10.92
N GLU A 95 26.51 3.43 -11.80
CA GLU A 95 27.23 3.82 -13.01
C GLU A 95 27.27 5.35 -13.17
N GLY A 96 28.47 5.92 -13.19
CA GLY A 96 28.64 7.36 -13.43
C GLY A 96 28.18 8.26 -12.29
N THR A 97 27.62 9.41 -12.64
CA THR A 97 27.04 10.41 -11.73
C THR A 97 25.62 10.74 -12.13
N SER A 98 24.81 11.10 -11.17
CA SER A 98 23.43 11.50 -11.39
C SER A 98 23.10 12.73 -10.56
N LYS A 99 22.18 13.55 -11.04
CA LYS A 99 21.59 14.66 -10.31
C LYS A 99 20.13 14.38 -10.07
N ILE A 100 19.71 14.44 -8.83
CA ILE A 100 18.33 14.21 -8.41
C ILE A 100 17.73 15.45 -7.78
N LYS A 101 16.43 15.62 -7.94
CA LYS A 101 15.62 16.62 -7.25
C LYS A 101 14.80 15.92 -6.18
N VAL A 102 14.89 16.42 -4.96
CA VAL A 102 14.12 15.92 -3.80
C VAL A 102 13.17 17.03 -3.36
N THR A 103 11.88 16.69 -3.25
CA THR A 103 10.83 17.65 -2.90
C THR A 103 10.04 17.16 -1.68
N VAL A 104 9.80 18.07 -0.73
CA VAL A 104 8.90 17.86 0.43
C VAL A 104 7.97 19.07 0.52
N GLY A 105 6.68 18.84 0.36
CA GLY A 105 5.70 19.93 0.28
C GLY A 105 5.99 20.85 -0.90
N ASN A 106 6.30 22.13 -0.61
CA ASN A 106 6.62 23.13 -1.64
C ASN A 106 8.13 23.38 -1.79
N ASP A 107 8.97 22.77 -0.94
CA ASP A 107 10.41 22.99 -0.95
C ASP A 107 11.11 21.88 -1.74
N SER A 108 12.14 22.24 -2.50
CA SER A 108 12.95 21.25 -3.24
C SER A 108 14.44 21.56 -3.15
N LYS A 109 15.24 20.49 -3.23
CA LYS A 109 16.70 20.54 -3.27
C LYS A 109 17.21 19.64 -4.37
N GLU A 110 18.33 20.03 -4.98
CA GLU A 110 19.03 19.25 -5.97
C GLU A 110 20.32 18.71 -5.38
N VAL A 111 20.60 17.45 -5.60
CA VAL A 111 21.78 16.76 -5.05
C VAL A 111 22.43 15.91 -6.14
N GLU A 112 23.76 15.97 -6.21
CA GLU A 112 24.57 15.10 -7.05
C GLU A 112 24.91 13.79 -6.33
N ILE A 113 24.76 12.67 -7.01
CA ILE A 113 25.06 11.33 -6.52
C ILE A 113 26.18 10.76 -7.40
N SER A 114 27.34 10.52 -6.80
CA SER A 114 28.53 9.98 -7.50
C SER A 114 29.12 8.74 -6.82
N ASN A 115 28.62 8.36 -5.65
CA ASN A 115 29.10 7.20 -4.90
C ASN A 115 28.57 5.90 -5.51
N LYS A 116 29.47 4.96 -5.80
CA LYS A 116 29.15 3.64 -6.39
C LYS A 116 28.65 2.62 -5.36
N GLU A 117 28.98 2.84 -4.10
CA GLU A 117 28.51 2.02 -2.99
C GLU A 117 27.47 2.77 -2.19
N TYR A 118 26.59 2.04 -1.50
CA TYR A 118 25.58 2.66 -0.64
C TYR A 118 26.23 3.51 0.45
N LYS A 119 25.84 4.79 0.49
CA LYS A 119 26.19 5.73 1.55
C LYS A 119 24.94 6.50 1.97
N ILE A 120 24.97 7.04 3.17
CA ILE A 120 24.01 8.04 3.59
C ILE A 120 24.45 9.36 2.98
N VAL A 121 23.61 9.88 2.09
CA VAL A 121 23.75 11.20 1.48
C VAL A 121 22.75 12.12 2.15
N GLU A 122 23.23 13.18 2.80
CA GLU A 122 22.41 14.22 3.41
C GLU A 122 21.78 15.08 2.30
N ILE A 123 20.44 15.15 2.30
CA ILE A 123 19.69 15.96 1.33
C ILE A 123 19.49 17.37 1.88
N GLY A 124 19.07 17.48 3.15
CA GLY A 124 18.90 18.75 3.82
C GLY A 124 17.68 18.85 4.71
N LYS A 125 17.34 20.09 5.05
CA LYS A 125 16.22 20.45 5.93
C LYS A 125 15.05 20.95 5.09
N PHE A 126 13.86 20.53 5.45
CA PHE A 126 12.57 20.93 4.86
C PHE A 126 11.60 21.32 5.97
N ASN A 127 10.46 21.89 5.63
CA ASN A 127 9.43 22.20 6.62
C ASN A 127 8.11 21.53 6.28
N ILE A 128 7.54 20.80 7.27
CA ILE A 128 6.18 20.26 7.19
C ILE A 128 5.26 21.02 8.15
N SER A 129 4.15 21.54 7.61
CA SER A 129 3.27 22.47 8.32
C SER A 129 2.27 21.80 9.28
N SER A 130 2.05 20.50 9.16
CA SER A 130 1.08 19.74 9.97
C SER A 130 1.57 18.35 10.30
N SER A 131 1.02 17.74 11.32
CA SER A 131 1.10 16.28 11.53
C SER A 131 0.23 15.56 10.51
N GLY A 132 0.45 14.27 10.29
CA GLY A 132 -0.34 13.43 9.38
C GLY A 132 0.50 12.73 8.34
N TYR A 133 -0.12 12.41 7.21
CA TYR A 133 0.55 11.74 6.10
C TYR A 133 1.35 12.74 5.25
N HIS A 134 2.58 12.35 4.94
CA HIS A 134 3.52 13.10 4.10
C HIS A 134 4.16 12.16 3.09
N TYR A 135 4.81 12.75 2.11
CA TYR A 135 5.71 12.03 1.20
C TYR A 135 6.95 12.85 0.89
N ILE A 136 8.02 12.14 0.58
CA ILE A 136 9.21 12.68 -0.05
C ILE A 136 9.16 12.26 -1.53
N GLU A 137 9.24 13.24 -2.42
CA GLU A 137 9.24 13.01 -3.87
C GLU A 137 10.66 13.11 -4.39
N VAL A 138 11.03 12.18 -5.29
CA VAL A 138 12.35 12.15 -5.93
C VAL A 138 12.18 12.01 -7.44
N GLN A 139 12.92 12.83 -8.19
CA GLN A 139 12.99 12.79 -9.64
C GLN A 139 14.43 12.91 -10.11
N GLY A 140 14.82 12.14 -11.12
CA GLY A 140 16.09 12.29 -11.80
C GLY A 140 16.10 13.53 -12.71
N LEU A 141 17.16 14.33 -12.64
CA LEU A 141 17.35 15.48 -13.51
C LEU A 141 18.37 15.20 -14.60
N GLU A 142 19.50 14.61 -14.21
CA GLU A 142 20.62 14.29 -15.10
C GLU A 142 21.26 12.94 -14.72
N LYS A 143 21.85 12.27 -15.67
CA LYS A 143 22.65 11.07 -15.45
C LYS A 143 23.71 10.91 -16.52
N THR A 144 24.85 10.32 -16.17
CA THR A 144 25.94 9.99 -17.13
C THR A 144 26.03 8.49 -17.42
N GLY A 145 25.39 7.64 -16.60
CA GLY A 145 25.26 6.21 -16.77
C GLY A 145 23.86 5.77 -17.20
N THR A 146 23.63 4.46 -17.19
CA THR A 146 22.31 3.87 -17.51
C THR A 146 21.29 4.18 -16.42
N TYR A 147 21.70 4.05 -15.16
CA TYR A 147 20.85 4.19 -13.99
C TYR A 147 20.99 5.57 -13.35
N ILE A 148 19.91 6.08 -12.77
CA ILE A 148 19.91 7.31 -11.96
C ILE A 148 20.46 7.01 -10.57
N GLY A 149 19.97 5.95 -9.94
CA GLY A 149 20.45 5.51 -8.64
C GLY A 149 19.59 4.41 -8.04
N ASP A 150 20.17 3.74 -7.03
CA ASP A 150 19.47 2.78 -6.18
C ASP A 150 19.30 3.38 -4.80
N ILE A 151 18.08 3.35 -4.24
CA ILE A 151 17.75 3.87 -2.90
C ILE A 151 17.18 2.72 -2.06
N ASN A 152 17.91 2.30 -1.02
CA ASN A 152 17.41 1.30 -0.09
C ASN A 152 16.49 1.90 0.97
N ASP A 153 16.91 3.04 1.53
CA ASP A 153 16.24 3.66 2.66
C ASP A 153 16.14 5.17 2.49
N ILE A 154 15.06 5.71 3.00
CA ILE A 154 14.90 7.13 3.27
C ILE A 154 15.14 7.33 4.77
N LEU A 155 16.04 8.25 5.13
CA LEU A 155 16.33 8.60 6.51
C LEU A 155 15.71 9.95 6.82
N ILE A 156 15.01 10.04 7.95
CA ILE A 156 14.40 11.28 8.40
C ILE A 156 14.70 11.57 9.88
N GLY A 157 14.57 12.84 10.24
CA GLY A 157 14.76 13.30 11.62
C GLY A 157 14.34 14.75 11.80
N GLY A 158 14.89 15.41 12.81
CA GLY A 158 14.56 16.78 13.18
C GLY A 158 13.29 16.93 14.01
N PRO A 159 12.88 18.16 14.34
CA PRO A 159 11.72 18.44 15.20
C PRO A 159 10.39 17.92 14.69
N ALA A 160 10.21 17.80 13.36
CA ALA A 160 8.99 17.27 12.74
C ALA A 160 8.76 15.77 13.06
N VAL A 161 9.81 15.06 13.47
CA VAL A 161 9.76 13.63 13.75
C VAL A 161 9.48 13.41 15.24
N GLY A 162 8.21 13.37 15.63
CA GLY A 162 7.76 12.88 16.93
C GLY A 162 7.73 11.34 16.93
N SER A 163 6.55 10.75 16.72
CA SER A 163 6.43 9.35 16.31
C SER A 163 6.20 9.28 14.81
N VAL A 164 6.82 8.30 14.15
CA VAL A 164 6.69 8.05 12.71
C VAL A 164 6.06 6.68 12.51
N THR A 165 5.10 6.62 11.60
CA THR A 165 4.48 5.37 11.16
C THR A 165 4.74 5.19 9.67
N PHE A 166 5.20 4.02 9.29
CA PHE A 166 5.44 3.58 7.92
C PHE A 166 5.27 2.05 7.86
N VAL A 167 5.22 1.50 6.67
CA VAL A 167 5.15 0.04 6.46
C VAL A 167 6.53 -0.57 6.69
N PRO A 168 6.71 -1.48 7.66
CA PRO A 168 7.98 -2.19 7.84
C PRO A 168 8.18 -3.23 6.72
N THR A 169 9.43 -3.60 6.45
CA THR A 169 9.79 -4.47 5.31
C THR A 169 9.05 -5.82 5.33
N GLU A 170 8.91 -6.43 6.50
CA GLU A 170 8.24 -7.73 6.69
C GLU A 170 6.74 -7.69 6.36
N ASN A 171 6.14 -6.52 6.32
CA ASN A 171 4.73 -6.30 5.99
C ASN A 171 4.53 -5.61 4.64
N SER A 172 5.57 -5.53 3.80
CA SER A 172 5.56 -4.76 2.55
C SER A 172 4.40 -5.17 1.63
N TYR A 173 4.18 -6.46 1.44
CA TYR A 173 3.14 -6.97 0.54
C TYR A 173 1.73 -6.48 0.93
N PHE A 174 1.31 -6.67 2.18
CA PHE A 174 -0.01 -6.24 2.64
C PHE A 174 -0.07 -4.73 2.90
N GLY A 175 0.97 -4.16 3.49
CA GLY A 175 1.02 -2.73 3.81
C GLY A 175 0.98 -1.84 2.57
N ARG A 176 1.63 -2.25 1.48
CA ARG A 176 1.60 -1.53 0.19
C ARG A 176 0.25 -1.65 -0.53
N ARG A 177 -0.53 -2.69 -0.28
CA ARG A 177 -1.90 -2.80 -0.82
C ARG A 177 -2.83 -1.73 -0.23
N GLY A 178 -2.53 -1.24 0.96
CA GLY A 178 -3.40 -0.35 1.71
C GLY A 178 -4.57 -1.08 2.39
N PRO A 179 -5.41 -0.37 3.13
CA PRO A 179 -6.52 -0.97 3.86
C PRO A 179 -7.68 -1.34 2.94
N SER A 180 -8.32 -2.49 3.21
CA SER A 180 -9.66 -2.77 2.69
C SER A 180 -10.70 -1.92 3.44
N VAL A 181 -11.67 -1.40 2.71
CA VAL A 181 -12.79 -0.63 3.27
C VAL A 181 -14.05 -1.48 3.25
N HIS A 182 -14.56 -1.83 4.43
CA HIS A 182 -15.71 -2.71 4.59
C HIS A 182 -16.98 -1.93 4.93
N MET A 183 -18.11 -2.41 4.40
CA MET A 183 -19.46 -1.93 4.71
C MET A 183 -20.29 -3.13 5.14
N SER A 184 -20.60 -3.24 6.44
CA SER A 184 -21.47 -4.28 7.00
C SER A 184 -22.91 -3.86 6.96
N TYR A 185 -23.80 -4.80 6.68
CA TYR A 185 -25.25 -4.56 6.63
C TYR A 185 -25.95 -5.16 7.85
N LYS A 186 -26.98 -4.45 8.30
CA LYS A 186 -27.83 -4.96 9.38
C LYS A 186 -28.78 -6.01 8.80
N GLU A 187 -28.67 -7.22 9.29
CA GLU A 187 -29.53 -8.34 8.90
C GLU A 187 -30.86 -8.29 9.67
N PRO A 188 -31.97 -8.83 9.08
CA PRO A 188 -33.21 -9.07 9.81
C PRO A 188 -33.00 -10.01 10.98
N GLU A 189 -33.36 -9.60 12.19
CA GLU A 189 -33.13 -10.38 13.41
C GLU A 189 -33.96 -11.67 13.43
N GLY A 190 -33.28 -12.78 13.71
CA GLY A 190 -33.90 -14.12 13.82
C GLY A 190 -34.46 -14.66 12.51
N LYS A 191 -34.00 -14.18 11.36
CA LYS A 191 -34.44 -14.62 10.04
C LYS A 191 -33.34 -15.35 9.28
N ASP A 192 -33.72 -16.41 8.59
CA ASP A 192 -32.87 -17.18 7.69
C ASP A 192 -32.87 -16.52 6.30
N ILE A 193 -31.73 -15.94 5.90
CA ILE A 193 -31.59 -15.22 4.64
C ILE A 193 -31.20 -16.20 3.53
N GLN A 194 -32.12 -16.37 2.56
CA GLN A 194 -31.88 -17.23 1.40
C GLN A 194 -31.23 -16.51 0.23
N TRP A 195 -31.61 -15.24 -0.02
CA TRP A 195 -31.11 -14.45 -1.13
C TRP A 195 -30.57 -13.11 -0.68
N TYR A 196 -29.49 -12.68 -1.32
CA TYR A 196 -28.86 -11.37 -1.12
C TYR A 196 -28.61 -10.72 -2.48
N TYR A 197 -29.22 -9.56 -2.67
CA TYR A 197 -29.10 -8.73 -3.87
C TYR A 197 -28.33 -7.45 -3.56
N ASN A 198 -27.46 -7.02 -4.48
CA ASN A 198 -26.73 -5.75 -4.39
C ASN A 198 -26.46 -5.16 -5.77
N GLU A 199 -26.37 -3.84 -5.86
CA GLU A 199 -25.94 -3.12 -7.05
C GLU A 199 -24.59 -2.43 -6.82
N VAL A 200 -23.73 -2.48 -7.83
CA VAL A 200 -22.39 -1.92 -7.78
C VAL A 200 -22.18 -0.98 -8.95
N THR A 201 -21.71 0.23 -8.65
CA THR A 201 -21.27 1.20 -9.66
C THR A 201 -19.88 1.70 -9.29
N VAL A 202 -18.90 1.43 -10.13
CA VAL A 202 -17.56 2.03 -10.03
C VAL A 202 -17.61 3.32 -10.84
N PRO A 203 -17.35 4.50 -10.23
CA PRO A 203 -17.31 5.75 -10.99
C PRO A 203 -16.21 5.73 -12.06
N GLU A 204 -16.38 6.53 -13.12
CA GLU A 204 -15.36 6.69 -14.16
C GLU A 204 -14.04 7.17 -13.56
N GLY A 205 -12.93 6.54 -13.93
CA GLY A 205 -11.58 6.83 -13.43
C GLY A 205 -11.24 6.25 -12.06
N GLU A 206 -12.16 5.52 -11.42
CA GLU A 206 -11.93 4.89 -10.10
C GLU A 206 -11.71 3.37 -10.20
N ASP A 207 -11.55 2.86 -11.40
CA ASP A 207 -11.38 1.45 -11.77
C ASP A 207 -9.90 1.06 -11.92
N ALA A 208 -9.07 1.49 -10.96
CA ALA A 208 -7.64 1.21 -10.96
C ALA A 208 -7.35 -0.30 -10.98
N ILE A 209 -6.28 -0.69 -11.70
CA ILE A 209 -5.79 -2.07 -11.72
C ILE A 209 -5.50 -2.56 -10.30
N GLY A 210 -5.82 -3.83 -10.03
CA GLY A 210 -5.69 -4.44 -8.71
C GLY A 210 -6.89 -4.19 -7.80
N SER A 211 -7.98 -3.58 -8.29
CA SER A 211 -9.17 -3.33 -7.48
C SER A 211 -10.10 -4.55 -7.45
N PHE A 212 -10.59 -4.88 -6.26
CA PHE A 212 -11.71 -5.80 -6.06
C PHE A 212 -12.87 -5.05 -5.41
N PHE A 213 -13.97 -4.95 -6.15
CA PHE A 213 -15.23 -4.38 -5.74
C PHE A 213 -16.17 -5.52 -5.38
N MET A 214 -16.09 -5.99 -4.13
CA MET A 214 -16.91 -7.11 -3.66
C MET A 214 -18.31 -6.62 -3.34
N ALA A 215 -19.29 -7.11 -4.10
CA ALA A 215 -20.70 -6.79 -3.94
C ALA A 215 -21.33 -7.55 -2.77
N ASN A 216 -21.29 -8.89 -2.85
CA ASN A 216 -21.97 -9.79 -1.93
C ASN A 216 -20.93 -10.62 -1.17
N GLY A 217 -20.46 -10.09 -0.03
CA GLY A 217 -19.71 -10.83 0.96
C GLY A 217 -20.62 -11.49 1.97
N HIS A 218 -20.28 -12.69 2.40
CA HIS A 218 -20.96 -13.43 3.44
C HIS A 218 -19.95 -14.24 4.25
N ALA A 219 -20.38 -14.91 5.31
CA ALA A 219 -19.47 -15.63 6.23
C ALA A 219 -18.58 -16.67 5.54
N GLN A 220 -19.01 -17.26 4.42
CA GLN A 220 -18.33 -18.39 3.79
C GLN A 220 -17.73 -18.08 2.42
N GLY A 221 -17.89 -16.83 1.91
CA GLY A 221 -17.39 -16.50 0.59
C GLY A 221 -17.64 -15.06 0.16
N TYR A 222 -17.33 -14.81 -1.10
CA TYR A 222 -17.40 -13.47 -1.69
C TYR A 222 -17.75 -13.51 -3.16
N PHE A 223 -18.48 -12.49 -3.60
CA PHE A 223 -18.93 -12.32 -4.97
C PHE A 223 -18.84 -10.84 -5.38
N GLY A 224 -18.19 -10.55 -6.52
CA GLY A 224 -18.00 -9.18 -6.97
C GLY A 224 -17.26 -9.09 -8.30
N MET A 225 -16.62 -7.95 -8.55
CA MET A 225 -15.93 -7.68 -9.81
C MET A 225 -14.53 -7.11 -9.58
N GLN A 226 -13.58 -7.48 -10.45
CA GLN A 226 -12.17 -7.13 -10.36
C GLN A 226 -11.68 -6.39 -11.61
N VAL A 227 -10.61 -5.62 -11.44
CA VAL A 227 -9.74 -5.09 -12.51
C VAL A 227 -8.40 -5.82 -12.43
N ASN A 228 -8.15 -6.77 -13.32
CA ASN A 228 -6.96 -7.61 -13.28
C ASN A 228 -5.80 -7.05 -14.12
N SER A 229 -6.11 -6.33 -15.21
CA SER A 229 -5.15 -5.64 -16.05
C SER A 229 -5.84 -4.52 -16.84
N GLU A 230 -5.12 -3.85 -17.72
CA GLU A 230 -5.71 -2.87 -18.67
C GLU A 230 -6.74 -3.49 -19.61
N SER A 231 -6.59 -4.78 -19.92
CA SER A 231 -7.43 -5.51 -20.89
C SER A 231 -8.33 -6.57 -20.27
N GLU A 232 -8.17 -6.89 -18.98
CA GLU A 232 -8.92 -7.96 -18.33
C GLU A 232 -9.63 -7.49 -17.08
N ARG A 233 -10.93 -7.75 -17.04
CA ARG A 233 -11.81 -7.58 -15.87
C ARG A 233 -12.59 -8.87 -15.63
N ARG A 234 -12.86 -9.17 -14.35
CA ARG A 234 -13.53 -10.42 -13.97
C ARG A 234 -14.75 -10.16 -13.12
N ILE A 235 -15.72 -11.04 -13.28
CA ILE A 235 -16.76 -11.30 -12.28
C ILE A 235 -16.29 -12.55 -11.52
N LEU A 236 -16.09 -12.42 -10.22
CA LEU A 236 -15.45 -13.43 -9.34
C LEU A 236 -16.41 -13.85 -8.24
N PHE A 237 -16.60 -15.18 -8.10
CA PHE A 237 -17.35 -15.79 -7.02
C PHE A 237 -16.53 -16.92 -6.38
N SER A 238 -16.37 -16.91 -5.06
CA SER A 238 -15.53 -17.85 -4.33
C SER A 238 -16.18 -18.29 -3.03
N ILE A 239 -15.95 -19.55 -2.65
CA ILE A 239 -16.37 -20.14 -1.38
C ILE A 239 -15.15 -20.78 -0.72
N TRP A 240 -14.87 -20.36 0.55
CA TRP A 240 -13.84 -20.99 1.36
C TRP A 240 -14.24 -22.39 1.80
N SER A 241 -13.25 -23.29 1.86
CA SER A 241 -13.40 -24.57 2.55
C SER A 241 -13.73 -24.38 4.05
N ALA A 242 -14.39 -25.34 4.65
CA ALA A 242 -14.54 -25.40 6.10
C ALA A 242 -13.24 -25.86 6.80
N PHE A 243 -12.27 -26.38 6.05
CA PHE A 243 -10.94 -26.75 6.55
C PHE A 243 -10.01 -25.55 6.47
N ASN A 244 -9.39 -25.19 7.59
CA ASN A 244 -8.51 -24.02 7.68
C ASN A 244 -7.10 -24.35 7.19
N THR A 245 -6.78 -23.96 5.97
CA THR A 245 -5.45 -24.07 5.35
C THR A 245 -5.31 -23.04 4.22
N ASP A 246 -4.08 -22.61 3.93
CA ASP A 246 -3.75 -21.76 2.77
C ASP A 246 -3.37 -22.57 1.53
N ASP A 247 -3.15 -23.89 1.67
CA ASP A 247 -2.81 -24.78 0.58
C ASP A 247 -4.04 -25.66 0.21
N PRO A 248 -4.65 -25.45 -0.98
CA PRO A 248 -5.82 -26.22 -1.40
C PRO A 248 -5.55 -27.75 -1.53
N ASN A 249 -4.30 -28.16 -1.68
CA ASN A 249 -3.93 -29.56 -1.76
C ASN A 249 -4.01 -30.29 -0.40
N GLN A 250 -4.03 -29.54 0.69
CA GLN A 250 -4.17 -30.09 2.05
C GLN A 250 -5.63 -30.23 2.50
N ILE A 251 -6.60 -29.77 1.70
CA ILE A 251 -8.01 -29.89 2.05
C ILE A 251 -8.43 -31.38 1.96
N PRO A 252 -8.91 -32.01 3.07
CA PRO A 252 -9.46 -33.34 3.04
C PRO A 252 -10.64 -33.46 2.07
N GLU A 253 -10.84 -34.61 1.48
CA GLU A 253 -11.84 -34.81 0.42
C GLU A 253 -13.27 -34.45 0.85
N ASP A 254 -13.65 -34.74 2.11
CA ASP A 254 -14.95 -34.43 2.71
C ASP A 254 -15.12 -32.92 3.09
N TYR A 255 -14.07 -32.11 2.93
CA TYR A 255 -14.09 -30.66 3.11
C TYR A 255 -13.95 -29.89 1.80
N LYS A 256 -13.68 -30.56 0.67
CA LYS A 256 -13.52 -29.91 -0.62
C LYS A 256 -14.83 -29.28 -1.08
N VAL A 257 -14.78 -28.02 -1.46
CA VAL A 257 -15.91 -27.34 -2.09
C VAL A 257 -16.15 -27.93 -3.48
N LEU A 258 -17.39 -28.33 -3.75
CA LEU A 258 -17.78 -28.97 -5.00
C LEU A 258 -18.37 -27.96 -5.98
N ASN A 259 -18.01 -28.07 -7.24
CA ASN A 259 -18.70 -27.36 -8.31
C ASN A 259 -19.92 -28.18 -8.75
N LEU A 260 -21.13 -27.66 -8.54
CA LEU A 260 -22.37 -28.29 -8.97
C LEU A 260 -22.71 -27.98 -10.41
N VAL A 261 -22.61 -26.70 -10.77
CA VAL A 261 -22.85 -26.18 -12.13
C VAL A 261 -22.17 -24.82 -12.27
N ASN A 262 -21.66 -24.54 -13.45
CA ASN A 262 -21.14 -23.23 -13.83
C ASN A 262 -21.83 -22.71 -15.09
N GLY A 263 -21.87 -21.38 -15.21
CA GLY A 263 -22.38 -20.68 -16.36
C GLY A 263 -21.47 -20.77 -17.58
N SER A 264 -21.95 -20.27 -18.70
CA SER A 264 -21.16 -20.23 -19.93
C SER A 264 -19.95 -19.32 -19.77
N ASP A 265 -18.80 -19.77 -20.27
CA ASP A 265 -17.51 -19.05 -20.23
C ASP A 265 -17.01 -18.73 -18.79
N VAL A 266 -17.39 -19.56 -17.83
CA VAL A 266 -16.93 -19.47 -16.45
C VAL A 266 -15.85 -20.52 -16.20
N THR A 267 -14.70 -20.07 -15.74
CA THR A 267 -13.61 -20.92 -15.23
C THR A 267 -13.83 -21.21 -13.75
N VAL A 268 -13.66 -22.49 -13.36
CA VAL A 268 -13.74 -22.93 -11.96
C VAL A 268 -12.42 -23.60 -11.59
N GLN A 269 -11.85 -23.20 -10.45
CA GLN A 269 -10.56 -23.73 -9.98
C GLN A 269 -10.47 -23.65 -8.44
N ASP A 270 -9.51 -24.34 -7.87
CA ASP A 270 -9.16 -24.19 -6.47
C ASP A 270 -8.30 -22.95 -6.26
N PHE A 271 -8.35 -22.35 -5.06
CA PHE A 271 -7.53 -21.21 -4.68
C PHE A 271 -6.92 -21.43 -3.29
N GLY A 272 -5.83 -20.69 -3.00
CA GLY A 272 -5.10 -20.70 -1.75
C GLY A 272 -4.44 -19.37 -1.44
N ASN A 273 -3.51 -19.35 -0.47
CA ASN A 273 -2.70 -18.22 0.04
C ASN A 273 -3.41 -17.27 1.03
N GLU A 274 -4.73 -17.15 1.00
CA GLU A 274 -5.52 -16.35 1.96
C GLU A 274 -6.75 -17.18 2.39
N GLY A 275 -6.50 -18.31 3.05
CA GLY A 275 -7.44 -19.41 3.14
C GLY A 275 -7.47 -20.18 1.82
N SER A 276 -8.22 -21.26 1.76
CA SER A 276 -8.35 -22.09 0.56
C SER A 276 -9.79 -22.50 0.30
N GLY A 277 -10.09 -22.84 -0.94
CA GLY A 277 -11.43 -23.23 -1.34
C GLY A 277 -11.56 -23.30 -2.85
N LYS A 278 -12.76 -22.98 -3.35
CA LYS A 278 -13.06 -23.01 -4.77
C LYS A 278 -13.52 -21.63 -5.25
N GLN A 279 -12.91 -21.16 -6.34
CA GLN A 279 -13.32 -19.93 -7.00
C GLN A 279 -13.86 -20.23 -8.40
N SER A 280 -14.76 -19.38 -8.83
CA SER A 280 -15.24 -19.31 -10.20
C SER A 280 -15.12 -17.88 -10.69
N PHE A 281 -14.71 -17.70 -11.96
CA PHE A 281 -14.67 -16.37 -12.56
C PHE A 281 -15.06 -16.41 -14.03
N LYS A 282 -15.68 -15.30 -14.46
CA LYS A 282 -15.98 -15.01 -15.85
C LYS A 282 -15.17 -13.79 -16.27
N ILE A 283 -14.41 -13.87 -17.37
CA ILE A 283 -13.83 -12.68 -17.99
C ILE A 283 -14.99 -11.90 -18.61
N PHE A 284 -15.20 -10.71 -18.08
CA PHE A 284 -16.24 -9.80 -18.52
C PHE A 284 -15.73 -8.36 -18.35
N ASN A 285 -15.50 -7.67 -19.46
CA ASN A 285 -14.95 -6.31 -19.46
C ASN A 285 -16.03 -5.28 -19.14
N TRP A 286 -16.49 -5.31 -17.88
CA TRP A 286 -17.43 -4.36 -17.31
C TRP A 286 -16.88 -2.93 -17.39
N LYS A 287 -17.76 -1.92 -17.44
CA LYS A 287 -17.40 -0.52 -17.65
C LYS A 287 -17.63 0.31 -16.39
N ALA A 288 -16.68 1.17 -16.06
CA ALA A 288 -16.88 2.24 -15.08
C ALA A 288 -18.07 3.13 -15.53
N GLY A 289 -18.77 3.73 -14.57
CA GLY A 289 -19.99 4.49 -14.80
C GLY A 289 -21.26 3.63 -14.94
N THR A 290 -21.14 2.32 -15.17
CA THR A 290 -22.28 1.40 -15.35
C THR A 290 -22.63 0.72 -14.02
N THR A 291 -23.92 0.55 -13.76
CA THR A 291 -24.42 -0.19 -12.59
C THR A 291 -24.66 -1.65 -12.95
N TYR A 292 -23.97 -2.54 -12.25
CA TYR A 292 -24.10 -4.00 -12.36
C TYR A 292 -24.85 -4.56 -11.17
N LYS A 293 -25.54 -5.71 -11.35
CA LYS A 293 -26.38 -6.32 -10.32
C LYS A 293 -25.86 -7.69 -9.95
N PHE A 294 -25.82 -7.97 -8.67
CA PHE A 294 -25.34 -9.20 -8.08
C PHE A 294 -26.44 -9.83 -7.25
N LEU A 295 -26.70 -11.12 -7.48
CA LEU A 295 -27.68 -11.88 -6.74
C LEU A 295 -27.03 -13.18 -6.28
N LEU A 296 -27.02 -13.40 -4.97
CA LEU A 296 -26.47 -14.57 -4.31
C LEU A 296 -27.58 -15.34 -3.59
N LYS A 297 -27.64 -16.66 -3.82
CA LYS A 297 -28.48 -17.60 -3.06
C LYS A 297 -27.58 -18.43 -2.14
N GLY A 298 -28.01 -18.67 -0.91
CA GLY A 298 -27.39 -19.62 0.02
C GLY A 298 -28.45 -20.38 0.80
N GLU A 299 -28.39 -21.71 0.75
CA GLU A 299 -29.36 -22.56 1.44
C GLU A 299 -28.74 -23.88 1.90
N PRO A 300 -29.16 -24.39 3.07
CA PRO A 300 -28.79 -25.74 3.51
C PRO A 300 -29.13 -26.81 2.46
N SER A 301 -28.30 -27.80 2.35
CA SER A 301 -28.40 -28.86 1.36
C SER A 301 -28.13 -30.23 1.98
N VAL A 302 -27.98 -31.23 1.14
CA VAL A 302 -27.78 -32.64 1.58
C VAL A 302 -26.43 -32.81 2.30
N ASN A 303 -26.35 -33.82 3.18
CA ASN A 303 -25.12 -34.26 3.83
C ASN A 303 -24.35 -33.14 4.58
N ASN A 304 -25.05 -32.38 5.40
CA ASN A 304 -24.45 -31.30 6.16
C ASN A 304 -23.66 -30.32 5.26
N SER A 305 -24.28 -29.89 4.17
CA SER A 305 -23.69 -28.98 3.20
C SER A 305 -24.57 -27.72 3.01
N THR A 306 -23.98 -26.67 2.45
CA THR A 306 -24.71 -25.48 1.97
C THR A 306 -24.39 -25.27 0.50
N ASP A 307 -25.42 -25.00 -0.30
CA ASP A 307 -25.29 -24.65 -1.71
C ASP A 307 -25.36 -23.14 -1.87
N TYR A 308 -24.34 -22.57 -2.49
CA TYR A 308 -24.24 -21.14 -2.81
C TYR A 308 -24.29 -20.96 -4.32
N THR A 309 -25.23 -20.14 -4.82
CA THR A 309 -25.41 -19.90 -6.25
C THR A 309 -25.36 -18.42 -6.55
N ALA A 310 -24.46 -18.01 -7.45
CA ALA A 310 -24.21 -16.63 -7.82
C ALA A 310 -24.72 -16.31 -9.23
N TYR A 311 -25.48 -15.22 -9.35
CA TYR A 311 -25.98 -14.68 -10.61
C TYR A 311 -25.54 -13.23 -10.79
N PHE A 312 -25.12 -12.91 -12.00
CA PHE A 312 -24.66 -11.59 -12.42
C PHE A 312 -25.55 -11.01 -13.52
N TYR A 313 -25.91 -9.73 -13.44
CA TYR A 313 -26.64 -9.02 -14.48
C TYR A 313 -25.83 -7.83 -14.97
N ALA A 314 -25.60 -7.80 -16.29
CA ALA A 314 -25.01 -6.69 -17.01
C ALA A 314 -26.06 -6.04 -17.91
N PRO A 315 -26.24 -4.71 -17.84
CA PRO A 315 -27.19 -4.00 -18.73
C PRO A 315 -26.90 -4.24 -20.20
N GLU A 316 -25.65 -4.41 -20.59
CA GLU A 316 -25.20 -4.67 -21.96
C GLU A 316 -25.70 -6.01 -22.49
N VAL A 317 -25.94 -6.97 -21.61
CA VAL A 317 -26.44 -8.32 -21.94
C VAL A 317 -27.95 -8.40 -21.80
N GLY A 318 -28.52 -7.63 -20.86
CA GLY A 318 -29.96 -7.53 -20.64
C GLY A 318 -30.62 -8.75 -19.99
N GLN A 319 -29.81 -9.69 -19.44
CA GLN A 319 -30.31 -10.89 -18.77
C GLN A 319 -29.39 -11.32 -17.63
N TRP A 320 -29.95 -12.07 -16.67
CA TRP A 320 -29.19 -12.72 -15.61
C TRP A 320 -28.35 -13.86 -16.17
N GLN A 321 -27.10 -13.93 -15.74
CA GLN A 321 -26.13 -14.94 -16.10
C GLN A 321 -25.76 -15.73 -14.83
N LEU A 322 -25.87 -17.05 -14.88
CA LEU A 322 -25.29 -17.90 -13.84
C LEU A 322 -23.76 -17.75 -13.87
N ILE A 323 -23.14 -17.52 -12.72
CA ILE A 323 -21.70 -17.65 -12.55
C ILE A 323 -21.39 -19.09 -12.13
N ALA A 324 -21.75 -19.49 -10.92
CA ALA A 324 -21.61 -20.87 -10.50
C ALA A 324 -22.56 -21.20 -9.36
N SER A 325 -22.78 -22.50 -9.15
CA SER A 325 -23.33 -23.04 -7.94
C SER A 325 -22.28 -23.95 -7.28
N LEU A 326 -21.86 -23.58 -6.06
CA LEU A 326 -20.82 -24.26 -5.31
C LEU A 326 -21.39 -24.82 -4.01
N ARG A 327 -21.09 -26.11 -3.73
CA ARG A 327 -21.48 -26.78 -2.48
C ARG A 327 -20.32 -26.75 -1.50
N ARG A 328 -20.58 -26.22 -0.31
CA ARG A 328 -19.64 -26.24 0.81
C ARG A 328 -20.02 -27.33 1.81
N PRO A 329 -19.23 -28.41 1.91
CA PRO A 329 -19.43 -29.44 2.95
C PRO A 329 -19.15 -28.88 4.35
N GLN A 330 -19.55 -29.67 5.37
CA GLN A 330 -19.35 -29.32 6.79
C GLN A 330 -19.97 -27.99 7.19
N THR A 331 -21.08 -27.63 6.53
CA THR A 331 -21.78 -26.37 6.72
C THR A 331 -23.25 -26.55 6.43
N SER A 332 -24.12 -26.16 7.35
CA SER A 332 -25.58 -26.20 7.17
C SER A 332 -26.18 -24.91 7.67
N THR A 333 -26.16 -23.87 6.81
CA THR A 333 -26.63 -22.53 7.17
C THR A 333 -27.22 -21.80 5.96
N HIS A 334 -27.95 -20.71 6.21
CA HIS A 334 -28.31 -19.71 5.21
C HIS A 334 -27.21 -18.62 5.12
N LEU A 335 -27.47 -17.56 4.37
CA LEU A 335 -26.56 -16.43 4.26
C LEU A 335 -26.51 -15.64 5.58
N GLU A 336 -25.31 -15.28 6.01
CA GLU A 336 -25.06 -14.54 7.24
C GLU A 336 -23.83 -13.65 7.11
N ARG A 337 -23.71 -12.64 7.98
CA ARG A 337 -22.61 -11.66 7.99
C ARG A 337 -22.48 -10.92 6.67
N LEU A 338 -23.59 -10.40 6.17
CA LEU A 338 -23.64 -9.73 4.87
C LEU A 338 -22.82 -8.44 4.89
N HIS A 339 -21.97 -8.29 3.91
CA HIS A 339 -21.11 -7.11 3.77
C HIS A 339 -20.68 -6.87 2.32
N SER A 340 -20.12 -5.70 2.09
CA SER A 340 -19.40 -5.38 0.86
C SER A 340 -18.03 -4.82 1.21
N PHE A 341 -17.07 -4.87 0.31
CA PHE A 341 -15.80 -4.18 0.48
C PHE A 341 -15.21 -3.65 -0.82
N LEU A 342 -14.30 -2.73 -0.66
CA LEU A 342 -13.37 -2.26 -1.67
C LEU A 342 -11.95 -2.59 -1.21
N GLU A 343 -11.21 -3.30 -2.04
CA GLU A 343 -9.85 -3.73 -1.75
C GLU A 343 -8.94 -3.52 -2.95
N ASN A 344 -7.67 -3.23 -2.67
CA ASN A 344 -6.58 -3.35 -3.65
C ASN A 344 -5.81 -4.66 -3.38
N PHE A 345 -5.69 -5.53 -4.39
CA PHE A 345 -4.93 -6.79 -4.27
C PHE A 345 -3.54 -6.74 -4.92
N VAL A 346 -3.10 -5.57 -5.43
CA VAL A 346 -1.80 -5.38 -6.09
C VAL A 346 -0.97 -4.31 -5.39
N PRO A 347 0.18 -4.65 -4.77
CA PRO A 347 1.01 -3.69 -4.02
C PRO A 347 1.48 -2.48 -4.83
N SER A 348 1.79 -2.66 -6.12
CA SER A 348 2.31 -1.60 -7.00
C SER A 348 1.33 -0.46 -7.27
N THR A 349 0.04 -0.64 -7.00
CA THR A 349 -1.00 0.37 -7.18
C THR A 349 -1.61 0.87 -5.87
N GLY A 350 -0.95 0.62 -4.73
CA GLY A 350 -1.46 1.00 -3.41
C GLY A 350 -1.57 2.50 -3.16
N ASN A 351 -0.84 3.31 -3.92
CA ASN A 351 -0.90 4.77 -3.89
C ASN A 351 -2.08 5.36 -4.68
N VAL A 352 -2.81 4.54 -5.45
CA VAL A 352 -3.91 5.01 -6.30
C VAL A 352 -5.23 5.00 -5.53
N SER A 353 -5.95 6.13 -5.57
CA SER A 353 -7.30 6.23 -4.98
C SER A 353 -8.30 5.38 -5.74
N ARG A 354 -9.29 4.84 -5.01
CA ARG A 354 -10.37 4.00 -5.53
C ARG A 354 -11.69 4.38 -4.89
N LYS A 355 -12.77 4.32 -5.66
CA LYS A 355 -14.13 4.51 -5.14
C LYS A 355 -15.08 3.51 -5.74
N VAL A 356 -16.13 3.20 -4.98
CA VAL A 356 -17.25 2.38 -5.41
C VAL A 356 -18.52 2.85 -4.74
N LYS A 357 -19.66 2.67 -5.42
CA LYS A 357 -20.99 2.86 -4.87
C LYS A 357 -21.67 1.51 -4.78
N PHE A 358 -22.05 1.11 -3.56
CA PHE A 358 -22.93 0.00 -3.30
C PHE A 358 -24.32 0.56 -3.03
N GLY A 359 -25.34 -0.02 -3.62
CA GLY A 359 -26.71 0.51 -3.50
C GLY A 359 -27.77 -0.55 -3.72
N ASN A 360 -29.00 -0.22 -3.33
CA ASN A 360 -30.16 -1.05 -3.56
C ASN A 360 -30.00 -2.49 -3.02
N GLN A 361 -29.52 -2.60 -1.75
CA GLN A 361 -29.34 -3.88 -1.06
C GLN A 361 -30.68 -4.47 -0.61
N TRP A 362 -30.93 -5.72 -0.95
CA TRP A 362 -32.12 -6.48 -0.55
C TRP A 362 -31.75 -7.87 -0.09
N VAL A 363 -32.49 -8.37 0.85
CA VAL A 363 -32.48 -9.77 1.24
C VAL A 363 -33.89 -10.36 1.10
N TYR A 364 -33.96 -11.66 0.88
CA TYR A 364 -35.19 -12.42 0.90
C TYR A 364 -34.99 -13.60 1.85
N THR A 365 -35.90 -13.73 2.82
CA THR A 365 -35.83 -14.76 3.84
C THR A 365 -36.70 -15.95 3.48
N ILE A 366 -36.47 -17.12 4.10
CA ILE A 366 -37.22 -18.34 3.80
C ILE A 366 -38.72 -18.24 4.13
N ASP A 367 -39.10 -17.33 5.02
CA ASP A 367 -40.50 -17.07 5.40
C ASP A 367 -41.18 -15.97 4.54
N GLY A 368 -40.50 -15.53 3.46
CA GLY A 368 -41.10 -14.67 2.43
C GLY A 368 -41.09 -13.18 2.75
N VAL A 369 -40.13 -12.73 3.58
CA VAL A 369 -39.98 -11.29 3.95
C VAL A 369 -38.74 -10.71 3.30
#